data_e90d6979eab12ed4d76fa484909aadf2
#
_entry.id   e90d6979eab12ed4d76fa484909aadf2
#
_cell.length_a   1.000
_cell.length_b   1.000
_cell.length_c   1.000
_cell.angle_alpha   90.00
_cell.angle_beta   90.00
_cell.angle_gamma   90.00
#
_symmetry.space_group_name_H-M   'P 1'
#
loop_
_entity.id
_entity.type
_entity.pdbx_description
1 polymer ?
#
loop_
_entity_poly.entity_id
_entity_poly.type
_entity_poly.pdbx_seq_one_letter_code
_entity_poly.pdbx_strand_id
1 'polypeptide(L)'
;MSLDGRVVIVTGAAGGFGQVICSSFLEAGAKVVAIDVSNEVLEVIEKQNTTYRKETLITKAVDISDYFQCQTAVHEAADYFDGVDILINNAGLGMGSVRRDHHIKLVSIDELTPDIWNKMIGVNLTGPWNMTKSSIEYLRTSEKARIINVTTSFFTMLRGKFHPYGPSKSGFEAMSAGHAAEFKDGGITVNVVVPGGPADTPMVPEGAGWERDQLVKPIMMTYPILWLCSDEAAFITGNRYIAGHWDPNQSVSENRKKTESEIAWPSLAQDPVWPGGKPS
;
A
#
# COMPACT_ATOMS: atom_id res chain seq x y z
N MET A 1 6.18 -6.26 -18.61
CA MET A 1 4.73 -6.41 -18.32
C MET A 1 4.03 -5.18 -18.85
N SER A 2 2.99 -5.35 -19.65
CA SER A 2 2.17 -4.22 -20.11
C SER A 2 0.94 -4.07 -19.21
N LEU A 3 0.66 -2.83 -18.81
CA LEU A 3 -0.56 -2.44 -18.09
C LEU A 3 -1.32 -1.36 -18.90
N ASP A 4 -1.17 -1.44 -20.21
CA ASP A 4 -1.65 -0.44 -21.15
C ASP A 4 -3.14 -0.12 -20.94
N GLY A 5 -3.42 1.18 -20.79
CA GLY A 5 -4.75 1.72 -20.57
C GLY A 5 -5.39 1.47 -19.21
N ARG A 6 -4.80 0.68 -18.29
CA ARG A 6 -5.35 0.46 -16.95
C ARG A 6 -5.31 1.73 -16.10
N VAL A 7 -6.38 2.00 -15.40
CA VAL A 7 -6.49 3.15 -14.50
C VAL A 7 -6.06 2.77 -13.08
N VAL A 8 -5.02 3.42 -12.57
CA VAL A 8 -4.37 3.11 -11.31
C VAL A 8 -4.43 4.31 -10.37
N ILE A 9 -4.99 4.14 -9.18
CA ILE A 9 -4.91 5.13 -8.10
C ILE A 9 -3.76 4.73 -7.16
N VAL A 10 -2.82 5.65 -6.91
CA VAL A 10 -1.71 5.46 -5.98
C VAL A 10 -1.79 6.49 -4.87
N THR A 11 -1.97 6.06 -3.62
CA THR A 11 -1.95 6.95 -2.45
C THR A 11 -0.54 7.08 -1.87
N GLY A 12 -0.22 8.25 -1.27
CA GLY A 12 1.14 8.55 -0.81
C GLY A 12 2.13 8.63 -1.98
N ALA A 13 1.65 9.15 -3.11
CA ALA A 13 2.36 9.15 -4.39
C ALA A 13 3.69 9.92 -4.34
N ALA A 14 3.78 10.99 -3.56
CA ALA A 14 4.99 11.80 -3.41
C ALA A 14 6.01 11.21 -2.42
N GLY A 15 5.65 10.14 -1.67
CA GLY A 15 6.56 9.43 -0.77
C GLY A 15 7.60 8.58 -1.52
N GLY A 16 8.60 8.07 -0.79
CA GLY A 16 9.72 7.33 -1.41
C GLY A 16 9.30 6.12 -2.24
N PHE A 17 8.32 5.33 -1.80
CA PHE A 17 7.76 4.23 -2.61
C PHE A 17 6.79 4.75 -3.67
N GLY A 18 5.94 5.74 -3.32
CA GLY A 18 4.93 6.27 -4.21
C GLY A 18 5.50 6.79 -5.52
N GLN A 19 6.62 7.52 -5.45
CA GLN A 19 7.29 8.07 -6.64
C GLN A 19 7.70 6.97 -7.62
N VAL A 20 8.38 5.93 -7.16
CA VAL A 20 8.82 4.83 -8.03
C VAL A 20 7.65 3.97 -8.52
N ILE A 21 6.62 3.80 -7.70
CA ILE A 21 5.39 3.10 -8.09
C ILE A 21 4.69 3.86 -9.22
N CYS A 22 4.44 5.17 -9.06
CA CYS A 22 3.81 5.99 -10.11
C CYS A 22 4.59 5.93 -11.43
N SER A 23 5.91 6.16 -11.38
CA SER A 23 6.75 6.12 -12.57
C SER A 23 6.71 4.74 -13.26
N SER A 24 6.79 3.65 -12.49
CA SER A 24 6.76 2.30 -13.04
C SER A 24 5.41 1.93 -13.68
N PHE A 25 4.28 2.42 -13.14
CA PHE A 25 2.98 2.24 -13.77
C PHE A 25 2.85 3.03 -15.07
N LEU A 26 3.35 4.28 -15.10
CA LEU A 26 3.39 5.10 -16.32
C LEU A 26 4.26 4.45 -17.39
N GLU A 27 5.43 3.95 -17.04
CA GLU A 27 6.33 3.19 -17.94
C GLU A 27 5.68 1.91 -18.48
N ALA A 28 4.80 1.28 -17.70
CA ALA A 28 4.03 0.11 -18.12
C ALA A 28 2.79 0.44 -18.98
N GLY A 29 2.54 1.73 -19.27
CA GLY A 29 1.43 2.20 -20.13
C GLY A 29 0.12 2.48 -19.39
N ALA A 30 0.13 2.47 -18.05
CA ALA A 30 -1.07 2.74 -17.26
C ALA A 30 -1.39 4.25 -17.20
N LYS A 31 -2.67 4.56 -16.93
CA LYS A 31 -3.13 5.90 -16.54
C LYS A 31 -3.06 5.99 -15.01
N VAL A 32 -2.37 6.99 -14.48
CA VAL A 32 -2.08 7.11 -13.05
C VAL A 32 -2.79 8.31 -12.44
N VAL A 33 -3.49 8.07 -11.34
CA VAL A 33 -4.01 9.08 -10.43
C VAL A 33 -3.12 9.09 -9.19
N ALA A 34 -2.24 10.07 -9.09
CA ALA A 34 -1.32 10.25 -7.99
C ALA A 34 -1.97 11.06 -6.87
N ILE A 35 -2.20 10.44 -5.72
CA ILE A 35 -2.83 11.06 -4.55
C ILE A 35 -1.80 11.25 -3.43
N ASP A 36 -1.74 12.48 -2.89
CA ASP A 36 -0.99 12.78 -1.66
C ASP A 36 -1.68 13.91 -0.89
N VAL A 37 -1.16 14.27 0.28
CA VAL A 37 -1.83 15.17 1.23
C VAL A 37 -1.88 16.63 0.78
N SER A 38 -0.96 17.09 -0.08
CA SER A 38 -0.95 18.48 -0.56
C SER A 38 -0.43 18.60 -2.00
N ASN A 39 -0.78 19.71 -2.67
CA ASN A 39 -0.30 20.00 -4.02
C ASN A 39 1.22 20.20 -4.04
N GLU A 40 1.82 20.81 -3.01
CA GLU A 40 3.25 21.07 -2.93
C GLU A 40 4.08 19.78 -2.99
N VAL A 41 3.61 18.72 -2.30
CA VAL A 41 4.31 17.43 -2.35
C VAL A 41 4.08 16.70 -3.66
N LEU A 42 2.96 16.94 -4.34
CA LEU A 42 2.63 16.34 -5.65
C LEU A 42 3.43 16.93 -6.81
N GLU A 43 3.95 18.15 -6.68
CA GLU A 43 4.83 18.75 -7.69
C GLU A 43 6.05 17.87 -8.04
N VAL A 44 6.52 17.06 -7.09
CA VAL A 44 7.64 16.13 -7.35
C VAL A 44 7.27 15.07 -8.38
N ILE A 45 6.04 14.58 -8.35
CA ILE A 45 5.53 13.59 -9.30
C ILE A 45 5.46 14.20 -10.70
N GLU A 46 4.93 15.41 -10.82
CA GLU A 46 4.81 16.11 -12.10
C GLU A 46 6.18 16.43 -12.70
N LYS A 47 7.13 16.89 -11.88
CA LYS A 47 8.51 17.19 -12.30
C LYS A 47 9.30 15.95 -12.75
N GLN A 48 9.12 14.80 -12.07
CA GLN A 48 9.80 13.56 -12.42
C GLN A 48 9.21 12.89 -13.67
N ASN A 49 7.92 13.12 -13.95
CA ASN A 49 7.19 12.46 -15.01
C ASN A 49 6.77 13.41 -16.15
N THR A 50 7.62 14.37 -16.48
CA THR A 50 7.35 15.42 -17.48
C THR A 50 7.08 14.92 -18.91
N THR A 51 7.51 13.69 -19.24
CA THR A 51 7.23 13.04 -20.51
C THR A 51 5.80 12.53 -20.62
N TYR A 52 5.11 12.38 -19.48
CA TYR A 52 3.73 11.92 -19.42
C TYR A 52 2.76 13.11 -19.44
N ARG A 53 1.71 12.97 -20.21
CA ARG A 53 0.70 14.02 -20.40
C ARG A 53 -0.46 13.84 -19.41
N LYS A 54 -1.34 14.85 -19.33
CA LYS A 54 -2.55 14.77 -18.51
C LYS A 54 -3.46 13.59 -18.89
N GLU A 55 -3.38 13.13 -20.13
CA GLU A 55 -4.09 11.92 -20.60
C GLU A 55 -3.64 10.63 -19.90
N THR A 56 -2.47 10.64 -19.23
CA THR A 56 -1.93 9.47 -18.53
C THR A 56 -1.58 9.71 -17.07
N LEU A 57 -1.45 10.97 -16.65
CA LEU A 57 -1.12 11.31 -15.25
C LEU A 57 -1.93 12.52 -14.79
N ILE A 58 -2.68 12.32 -13.69
CA ILE A 58 -3.29 13.42 -12.93
C ILE A 58 -2.90 13.33 -11.45
N THR A 59 -2.85 14.49 -10.79
CA THR A 59 -2.53 14.60 -9.37
C THR A 59 -3.74 15.10 -8.58
N LYS A 60 -3.92 14.63 -7.35
CA LYS A 60 -5.02 15.02 -6.46
C LYS A 60 -4.51 15.19 -5.03
N ALA A 61 -4.71 16.39 -4.46
CA ALA A 61 -4.43 16.64 -3.03
C ALA A 61 -5.61 16.14 -2.19
N VAL A 62 -5.37 15.11 -1.36
CA VAL A 62 -6.40 14.41 -0.56
C VAL A 62 -5.82 14.00 0.78
N ASP A 63 -6.47 14.36 1.86
CA ASP A 63 -6.27 13.71 3.15
C ASP A 63 -7.08 12.42 3.18
N ILE A 64 -6.42 11.27 3.05
CA ILE A 64 -7.11 9.99 3.00
C ILE A 64 -7.79 9.59 4.32
N SER A 65 -7.49 10.27 5.44
CA SER A 65 -8.23 10.09 6.69
C SER A 65 -9.64 10.68 6.63
N ASP A 66 -9.93 11.55 5.66
CA ASP A 66 -11.24 12.12 5.37
C ASP A 66 -11.96 11.31 4.26
N TYR A 67 -13.05 10.65 4.64
CA TYR A 67 -13.82 9.82 3.71
C TYR A 67 -14.39 10.61 2.52
N PHE A 68 -14.91 11.82 2.76
CA PHE A 68 -15.54 12.60 1.69
C PHE A 68 -14.52 13.11 0.67
N GLN A 69 -13.31 13.47 1.11
CA GLN A 69 -12.23 13.79 0.18
C GLN A 69 -11.85 12.57 -0.67
N CYS A 70 -11.73 11.37 -0.05
CA CYS A 70 -11.48 10.14 -0.79
C CYS A 70 -12.55 9.85 -1.83
N GLN A 71 -13.84 9.93 -1.44
CA GLN A 71 -14.97 9.69 -2.33
C GLN A 71 -14.96 10.64 -3.52
N THR A 72 -14.80 11.95 -3.27
CA THR A 72 -14.74 12.97 -4.33
C THR A 72 -13.58 12.70 -5.29
N ALA A 73 -12.38 12.44 -4.76
CA ALA A 73 -11.20 12.22 -5.59
C ALA A 73 -11.29 10.96 -6.45
N VAL A 74 -11.84 9.87 -5.92
CA VAL A 74 -12.05 8.63 -6.68
C VAL A 74 -13.10 8.81 -7.75
N HIS A 75 -14.22 9.49 -7.44
CA HIS A 75 -15.27 9.78 -8.41
C HIS A 75 -14.72 10.63 -9.58
N GLU A 76 -14.05 11.73 -9.26
CA GLU A 76 -13.42 12.58 -10.30
C GLU A 76 -12.36 11.84 -11.12
N ALA A 77 -11.62 10.91 -10.52
CA ALA A 77 -10.66 10.09 -11.23
C ALA A 77 -11.34 9.11 -12.20
N ALA A 78 -12.41 8.47 -11.74
CA ALA A 78 -13.20 7.55 -12.54
C ALA A 78 -13.90 8.27 -13.71
N ASP A 79 -14.45 9.46 -13.48
CA ASP A 79 -15.05 10.29 -14.54
C ASP A 79 -14.00 10.72 -15.58
N TYR A 80 -12.78 11.02 -15.14
CA TYR A 80 -11.72 11.49 -16.02
C TYR A 80 -11.14 10.40 -16.91
N PHE A 81 -10.98 9.18 -16.37
CA PHE A 81 -10.33 8.07 -17.06
C PHE A 81 -11.27 6.95 -17.52
N ASP A 82 -12.57 7.09 -17.28
CA ASP A 82 -13.61 6.08 -17.58
C ASP A 82 -13.45 4.80 -16.73
N GLY A 83 -13.32 4.96 -15.42
CA GLY A 83 -13.28 3.87 -14.44
C GLY A 83 -12.01 3.83 -13.57
N VAL A 84 -11.91 2.80 -12.74
CA VAL A 84 -10.75 2.48 -11.90
C VAL A 84 -10.52 0.98 -11.89
N ASP A 85 -9.31 0.54 -12.26
CA ASP A 85 -8.92 -0.88 -12.30
C ASP A 85 -8.09 -1.29 -11.09
N ILE A 86 -7.22 -0.39 -10.61
CA ILE A 86 -6.21 -0.73 -9.61
C ILE A 86 -6.17 0.33 -8.51
N LEU A 87 -6.18 -0.11 -7.26
CA LEU A 87 -5.94 0.73 -6.09
C LEU A 87 -4.67 0.29 -5.37
N ILE A 88 -3.70 1.21 -5.25
CA ILE A 88 -2.48 1.02 -4.45
C ILE A 88 -2.58 1.85 -3.18
N ASN A 89 -2.90 1.20 -2.07
CA ASN A 89 -2.90 1.80 -0.74
C ASN A 89 -1.46 1.82 -0.18
N ASN A 90 -0.71 2.85 -0.54
CA ASN A 90 0.69 3.01 -0.15
C ASN A 90 0.89 4.12 0.89
N ALA A 91 0.01 5.11 1.00
CA ALA A 91 0.12 6.20 1.96
C ALA A 91 0.29 5.69 3.40
N GLY A 92 1.14 6.37 4.15
CA GLY A 92 1.32 6.04 5.56
C GLY A 92 2.32 6.95 6.27
N LEU A 93 2.03 7.18 7.54
CA LEU A 93 2.90 7.88 8.48
C LEU A 93 3.79 6.86 9.21
N GLY A 94 5.09 7.16 9.32
CA GLY A 94 6.02 6.38 10.14
C GLY A 94 6.23 7.00 11.52
N MET A 95 7.08 6.37 12.35
CA MET A 95 7.41 6.85 13.70
C MET A 95 8.09 8.22 13.70
N GLY A 96 8.69 8.65 12.58
CA GLY A 96 9.23 9.99 12.40
C GLY A 96 8.18 11.12 12.53
N SER A 97 6.90 10.82 12.28
CA SER A 97 5.78 11.75 12.51
C SER A 97 5.41 11.88 14.00
N VAL A 98 5.80 10.92 14.83
CA VAL A 98 5.66 10.98 16.29
C VAL A 98 6.85 11.73 16.90
N ARG A 99 8.07 11.32 16.52
CA ARG A 99 9.30 11.93 17.00
C ARG A 99 10.45 11.71 16.00
N ARG A 100 11.15 12.77 15.62
CA ARG A 100 12.20 12.72 14.60
C ARG A 100 13.35 11.78 14.95
N ASP A 101 13.77 11.72 16.22
CA ASP A 101 14.84 10.88 16.72
C ASP A 101 14.38 9.53 17.29
N HIS A 102 13.20 9.04 16.88
CA HIS A 102 12.60 7.77 17.34
C HIS A 102 13.52 6.55 17.15
N HIS A 103 14.47 6.62 16.24
CA HIS A 103 15.45 5.56 15.99
C HIS A 103 16.55 5.48 17.05
N ILE A 104 16.84 6.61 17.73
CA ILE A 104 17.79 6.70 18.86
C ILE A 104 17.05 6.54 20.17
N LYS A 105 15.97 7.30 20.34
CA LYS A 105 15.14 7.31 21.55
C LYS A 105 13.75 6.76 21.22
N LEU A 106 13.54 5.48 21.52
CA LEU A 106 12.24 4.83 21.31
C LEU A 106 11.12 5.53 22.09
N VAL A 107 9.92 5.57 21.52
CA VAL A 107 8.77 6.25 22.10
C VAL A 107 8.04 5.31 23.05
N SER A 108 7.90 5.70 24.32
CA SER A 108 7.12 4.98 25.33
C SER A 108 5.63 5.31 25.21
N ILE A 109 4.74 4.42 25.69
CA ILE A 109 3.29 4.60 25.57
C ILE A 109 2.80 5.86 26.32
N ASP A 110 3.44 6.19 27.44
CA ASP A 110 3.14 7.36 28.25
C ASP A 110 3.57 8.71 27.63
N GLU A 111 4.40 8.65 26.57
CA GLU A 111 4.78 9.82 25.78
C GLU A 111 3.81 10.12 24.62
N LEU A 112 2.85 9.22 24.35
CA LEU A 112 1.89 9.35 23.27
C LEU A 112 0.63 10.10 23.71
N THR A 113 0.18 11.04 22.88
CA THR A 113 -1.11 11.68 23.06
C THR A 113 -2.21 11.00 22.24
N PRO A 114 -3.50 11.12 22.65
CA PRO A 114 -4.61 10.66 21.83
C PRO A 114 -4.60 11.22 20.40
N ASP A 115 -4.16 12.47 20.20
CA ASP A 115 -4.11 13.08 18.87
C ASP A 115 -3.07 12.42 17.96
N ILE A 116 -1.87 12.11 18.50
CA ILE A 116 -0.84 11.36 17.77
C ILE A 116 -1.37 9.99 17.37
N TRP A 117 -2.02 9.29 18.32
CA TRP A 117 -2.66 8.00 18.07
C TRP A 117 -3.71 8.10 16.96
N ASN A 118 -4.68 9.00 17.11
CA ASN A 118 -5.78 9.18 16.18
C ASN A 118 -5.30 9.56 14.78
N LYS A 119 -4.31 10.46 14.68
CA LYS A 119 -3.73 10.84 13.39
C LYS A 119 -3.11 9.64 12.66
N MET A 120 -2.32 8.83 13.35
CA MET A 120 -1.67 7.68 12.70
C MET A 120 -2.65 6.57 12.34
N ILE A 121 -3.62 6.28 13.20
CA ILE A 121 -4.72 5.33 12.89
C ILE A 121 -5.55 5.88 11.73
N GLY A 122 -5.87 7.17 11.74
CA GLY A 122 -6.60 7.84 10.67
C GLY A 122 -5.95 7.64 9.30
N VAL A 123 -4.64 7.89 9.20
CA VAL A 123 -3.94 7.77 7.92
C VAL A 123 -3.61 6.31 7.57
N ASN A 124 -3.08 5.52 8.52
CA ASN A 124 -2.51 4.20 8.22
C ASN A 124 -3.53 3.06 8.17
N LEU A 125 -4.69 3.22 8.79
CA LEU A 125 -5.73 2.18 8.87
C LEU A 125 -7.06 2.67 8.28
N THR A 126 -7.60 3.78 8.78
CA THR A 126 -8.88 4.32 8.28
C THR A 126 -8.74 4.81 6.84
N GLY A 127 -7.62 5.44 6.48
CA GLY A 127 -7.37 5.94 5.13
C GLY A 127 -7.44 4.87 4.03
N PRO A 128 -6.71 3.75 4.14
CA PRO A 128 -6.86 2.63 3.22
C PRO A 128 -8.28 2.05 3.15
N TRP A 129 -9.02 2.03 4.27
CA TRP A 129 -10.43 1.66 4.28
C TRP A 129 -11.28 2.67 3.49
N ASN A 130 -11.09 3.98 3.73
CA ASN A 130 -11.78 5.04 3.01
C ASN A 130 -11.55 4.93 1.49
N MET A 131 -10.29 4.75 1.07
CA MET A 131 -9.94 4.62 -0.34
C MET A 131 -10.54 3.35 -0.96
N THR A 132 -10.50 2.21 -0.26
CA THR A 132 -11.11 0.97 -0.72
C THR A 132 -12.63 1.12 -0.83
N LYS A 133 -13.28 1.67 0.19
CA LYS A 133 -14.72 1.93 0.21
C LYS A 133 -15.17 2.86 -0.93
N SER A 134 -14.38 3.89 -1.22
CA SER A 134 -14.68 4.84 -2.30
C SER A 134 -14.47 4.24 -3.70
N SER A 135 -13.52 3.30 -3.83
CA SER A 135 -13.17 2.70 -5.13
C SER A 135 -13.99 1.45 -5.48
N ILE A 136 -14.68 0.84 -4.51
CA ILE A 136 -15.25 -0.51 -4.67
C ILE A 136 -16.31 -0.61 -5.78
N GLU A 137 -17.12 0.44 -6.00
CA GLU A 137 -18.15 0.45 -7.05
C GLU A 137 -17.51 0.39 -8.45
N TYR A 138 -16.40 1.09 -8.67
CA TYR A 138 -15.65 1.08 -9.93
C TYR A 138 -14.88 -0.22 -10.10
N LEU A 139 -14.21 -0.70 -9.05
CA LEU A 139 -13.49 -1.96 -9.07
C LEU A 139 -14.40 -3.16 -9.40
N ARG A 140 -15.66 -3.15 -8.95
CA ARG A 140 -16.63 -4.22 -9.27
C ARG A 140 -17.03 -4.25 -10.73
N THR A 141 -16.89 -3.17 -11.48
CA THR A 141 -17.17 -3.10 -12.91
C THR A 141 -15.96 -3.41 -13.78
N SER A 142 -14.76 -3.44 -13.19
CA SER A 142 -13.52 -3.75 -13.90
C SER A 142 -13.25 -5.25 -13.93
N GLU A 143 -12.98 -5.79 -15.10
CA GLU A 143 -12.50 -7.18 -15.28
C GLU A 143 -11.06 -7.38 -14.78
N LYS A 144 -10.38 -6.29 -14.46
CA LYS A 144 -8.95 -6.25 -14.08
C LYS A 144 -8.74 -5.66 -12.68
N ALA A 145 -9.73 -5.80 -11.80
CA ALA A 145 -9.74 -5.18 -10.49
C ALA A 145 -8.65 -5.73 -9.55
N ARG A 146 -7.80 -4.82 -9.02
CA ARG A 146 -6.69 -5.14 -8.12
C ARG A 146 -6.64 -4.14 -6.96
N ILE A 147 -6.43 -4.65 -5.75
CA ILE A 147 -6.08 -3.85 -4.59
C ILE A 147 -4.73 -4.34 -4.06
N ILE A 148 -3.77 -3.45 -3.99
CA ILE A 148 -2.46 -3.72 -3.39
C ILE A 148 -2.29 -2.85 -2.16
N ASN A 149 -2.08 -3.48 -1.02
CA ASN A 149 -1.91 -2.82 0.27
C ASN A 149 -0.44 -2.88 0.71
N VAL A 150 0.14 -1.71 1.03
CA VAL A 150 1.53 -1.63 1.52
C VAL A 150 1.52 -1.59 3.05
N THR A 151 1.91 -2.71 3.66
CA THR A 151 2.02 -2.82 5.13
C THR A 151 3.49 -2.83 5.59
N THR A 152 3.84 -3.58 6.60
CA THR A 152 5.21 -3.68 7.12
C THR A 152 5.52 -5.10 7.59
N SER A 153 6.74 -5.36 8.07
CA SER A 153 7.10 -6.66 8.62
C SER A 153 6.32 -7.00 9.90
N PHE A 154 6.03 -8.27 10.14
CA PHE A 154 5.41 -8.71 11.40
C PHE A 154 6.28 -8.36 12.62
N PHE A 155 7.61 -8.40 12.45
CA PHE A 155 8.53 -7.91 13.49
C PHE A 155 8.23 -6.47 13.90
N THR A 156 8.02 -5.58 12.91
CA THR A 156 7.70 -4.17 13.17
C THR A 156 6.32 -3.99 13.81
N MET A 157 5.34 -4.79 13.39
CA MET A 157 3.98 -4.77 13.94
C MET A 157 3.94 -5.12 15.43
N LEU A 158 4.79 -6.06 15.87
CA LEU A 158 4.83 -6.58 17.23
C LEU A 158 5.92 -5.92 18.09
N ARG A 159 6.69 -4.98 17.54
CA ARG A 159 7.80 -4.36 18.23
C ARG A 159 7.30 -3.45 19.37
N GLY A 160 7.83 -3.66 20.57
CA GLY A 160 7.60 -2.76 21.71
C GLY A 160 8.11 -1.33 21.42
N LYS A 161 7.44 -0.33 22.01
CA LYS A 161 7.76 1.11 21.83
C LYS A 161 7.66 1.58 20.36
N PHE A 162 6.81 0.95 19.58
CA PHE A 162 6.56 1.26 18.17
C PHE A 162 5.09 1.61 17.90
N HIS A 163 4.43 2.13 18.95
CA HIS A 163 3.06 2.64 18.86
C HIS A 163 3.04 4.09 18.35
N PRO A 164 2.02 4.51 17.59
CA PRO A 164 0.88 3.74 17.09
C PRO A 164 1.16 2.98 15.78
N TYR A 165 2.38 3.06 15.22
CA TYR A 165 2.69 2.51 13.90
C TYR A 165 2.44 1.00 13.80
N GLY A 166 3.00 0.21 14.74
CA GLY A 166 2.80 -1.24 14.78
C GLY A 166 1.32 -1.63 14.77
N PRO A 167 0.51 -1.19 15.74
CA PRO A 167 -0.94 -1.43 15.77
C PRO A 167 -1.67 -1.00 14.49
N SER A 168 -1.35 0.15 13.92
CA SER A 168 -1.99 0.64 12.69
C SER A 168 -1.73 -0.30 11.49
N LYS A 169 -0.50 -0.78 11.34
CA LYS A 169 -0.14 -1.71 10.26
C LYS A 169 -0.62 -3.15 10.52
N SER A 170 -0.72 -3.58 11.78
CA SER A 170 -1.36 -4.85 12.15
C SER A 170 -2.84 -4.87 11.81
N GLY A 171 -3.56 -3.79 12.16
CA GLY A 171 -4.97 -3.62 11.77
C GLY A 171 -5.16 -3.60 10.26
N PHE A 172 -4.26 -2.91 9.53
CA PHE A 172 -4.29 -2.86 8.09
C PHE A 172 -4.01 -4.23 7.44
N GLU A 173 -3.08 -5.02 7.99
CA GLU A 173 -2.82 -6.40 7.55
C GLU A 173 -4.06 -7.28 7.74
N ALA A 174 -4.69 -7.25 8.92
CA ALA A 174 -5.91 -8.00 9.20
C ALA A 174 -7.09 -7.57 8.31
N MET A 175 -7.27 -6.26 8.09
CA MET A 175 -8.26 -5.72 7.16
C MET A 175 -8.02 -6.20 5.73
N SER A 176 -6.76 -6.28 5.30
CA SER A 176 -6.40 -6.78 3.97
C SER A 176 -6.81 -8.25 3.77
N ALA A 177 -6.64 -9.09 4.79
CA ALA A 177 -7.10 -10.48 4.77
C ALA A 177 -8.64 -10.57 4.68
N GLY A 178 -9.35 -9.72 5.45
CA GLY A 178 -10.81 -9.63 5.39
C GLY A 178 -11.32 -9.22 4.02
N HIS A 179 -10.73 -8.18 3.41
CA HIS A 179 -11.07 -7.73 2.06
C HIS A 179 -10.77 -8.82 1.00
N ALA A 180 -9.64 -9.54 1.12
CA ALA A 180 -9.31 -10.62 0.21
C ALA A 180 -10.35 -11.74 0.24
N ALA A 181 -10.83 -12.09 1.43
CA ALA A 181 -11.89 -13.09 1.60
C ALA A 181 -13.25 -12.59 1.07
N GLU A 182 -13.62 -11.34 1.37
CA GLU A 182 -14.91 -10.76 0.96
C GLU A 182 -15.02 -10.59 -0.56
N PHE A 183 -13.94 -10.17 -1.23
CA PHE A 183 -13.99 -9.82 -2.65
C PHE A 183 -13.62 -10.96 -3.59
N LYS A 184 -13.23 -12.12 -3.07
CA LYS A 184 -12.76 -13.26 -3.84
C LYS A 184 -13.73 -13.67 -4.96
N ASP A 185 -15.01 -13.79 -4.63
CA ASP A 185 -16.05 -14.21 -5.58
C ASP A 185 -16.49 -13.08 -6.53
N GLY A 186 -16.14 -11.83 -6.20
CA GLY A 186 -16.42 -10.64 -7.01
C GLY A 186 -15.33 -10.31 -8.03
N GLY A 187 -14.30 -11.15 -8.19
CA GLY A 187 -13.23 -10.95 -9.17
C GLY A 187 -12.19 -9.87 -8.81
N ILE A 188 -12.28 -9.25 -7.62
CA ILE A 188 -11.31 -8.28 -7.15
C ILE A 188 -10.22 -9.01 -6.36
N THR A 189 -8.98 -8.92 -6.79
CA THR A 189 -7.87 -9.49 -6.01
C THR A 189 -7.31 -8.49 -5.02
N VAL A 190 -7.01 -8.96 -3.80
CA VAL A 190 -6.40 -8.15 -2.75
C VAL A 190 -5.14 -8.84 -2.27
N ASN A 191 -4.00 -8.14 -2.37
CA ASN A 191 -2.71 -8.66 -1.93
C ASN A 191 -1.94 -7.60 -1.13
N VAL A 192 -1.00 -8.05 -0.32
CA VAL A 192 -0.11 -7.20 0.47
C VAL A 192 1.30 -7.26 -0.10
N VAL A 193 1.97 -6.12 -0.18
CA VAL A 193 3.39 -6.03 -0.49
C VAL A 193 4.10 -5.24 0.61
N VAL A 194 5.22 -5.79 1.09
CA VAL A 194 6.03 -5.15 2.14
C VAL A 194 7.49 -5.06 1.71
N PRO A 195 8.21 -4.03 2.16
CA PRO A 195 9.63 -3.92 1.84
C PRO A 195 10.47 -5.08 2.41
N GLY A 196 10.09 -5.62 3.56
CA GLY A 196 10.80 -6.70 4.24
C GLY A 196 11.87 -6.23 5.24
N GLY A 197 12.28 -4.97 5.16
CA GLY A 197 13.26 -4.35 6.04
C GLY A 197 13.19 -2.82 5.97
N PRO A 198 14.11 -2.12 6.65
CA PRO A 198 14.27 -0.68 6.48
C PRO A 198 14.52 -0.34 5.03
N ALA A 199 13.81 0.67 4.51
CA ALA A 199 13.88 1.04 3.10
C ALA A 199 14.51 2.42 2.90
N ASP A 200 15.18 2.61 1.77
CA ASP A 200 15.85 3.85 1.38
C ASP A 200 14.84 4.93 0.98
N THR A 201 14.14 5.43 1.99
CA THR A 201 13.10 6.46 1.87
C THR A 201 13.26 7.50 2.97
N PRO A 202 12.63 8.67 2.85
CA PRO A 202 12.62 9.69 3.92
C PRO A 202 12.03 9.20 5.26
N MET A 203 11.31 8.08 5.28
CA MET A 203 10.79 7.46 6.51
C MET A 203 11.91 6.89 7.39
N VAL A 204 13.04 6.50 6.81
CA VAL A 204 14.27 6.10 7.52
C VAL A 204 15.20 7.30 7.58
N PRO A 205 15.36 7.97 8.75
CA PRO A 205 16.16 9.18 8.85
C PRO A 205 17.64 8.91 8.67
N GLU A 206 18.38 9.93 8.28
CA GLU A 206 19.84 9.91 8.32
C GLU A 206 20.32 9.67 9.76
N GLY A 207 21.37 8.88 9.92
CA GLY A 207 21.86 8.50 11.25
C GLY A 207 21.07 7.39 11.96
N ALA A 208 20.15 6.70 11.26
CA ALA A 208 19.42 5.56 11.81
C ALA A 208 20.27 4.28 12.01
N GLY A 209 21.57 4.35 11.81
CA GLY A 209 22.52 3.24 12.05
C GLY A 209 22.68 2.29 10.87
N TRP A 210 22.15 2.64 9.70
CA TRP A 210 22.34 1.91 8.44
C TRP A 210 22.92 2.82 7.36
N GLU A 211 23.85 2.28 6.57
CA GLU A 211 24.26 2.93 5.34
C GLU A 211 23.14 2.83 4.30
N ARG A 212 22.97 3.85 3.46
CA ARG A 212 21.88 3.90 2.48
C ARG A 212 21.88 2.77 1.46
N ASP A 213 23.05 2.22 1.14
CA ASP A 213 23.22 1.08 0.24
C ASP A 213 22.75 -0.26 0.83
N GLN A 214 22.71 -0.37 2.16
CA GLN A 214 22.20 -1.54 2.88
C GLN A 214 20.67 -1.58 2.96
N LEU A 215 20.01 -0.44 2.71
CA LEU A 215 18.55 -0.34 2.78
C LEU A 215 17.88 -0.94 1.54
N VAL A 216 16.68 -1.48 1.74
CA VAL A 216 15.84 -1.95 0.62
C VAL A 216 15.56 -0.80 -0.33
N LYS A 217 15.97 -0.93 -1.58
CA LYS A 217 15.75 0.13 -2.58
C LYS A 217 14.27 0.23 -2.94
N PRO A 218 13.72 1.46 -3.04
CA PRO A 218 12.30 1.68 -3.34
C PRO A 218 11.81 0.95 -4.59
N ILE A 219 12.65 0.84 -5.62
CA ILE A 219 12.32 0.13 -6.86
C ILE A 219 11.95 -1.34 -6.65
N MET A 220 12.44 -1.97 -5.59
CA MET A 220 12.13 -3.37 -5.28
C MET A 220 10.62 -3.58 -5.05
N MET A 221 9.91 -2.56 -4.54
CA MET A 221 8.47 -2.63 -4.35
C MET A 221 7.71 -2.80 -5.66
N THR A 222 8.23 -2.26 -6.75
CA THR A 222 7.53 -2.21 -8.04
C THR A 222 7.44 -3.57 -8.72
N TYR A 223 8.42 -4.45 -8.56
CA TYR A 223 8.44 -5.75 -9.20
C TYR A 223 7.24 -6.65 -8.84
N PRO A 224 7.01 -6.98 -7.55
CA PRO A 224 5.82 -7.74 -7.16
C PRO A 224 4.52 -6.95 -7.39
N ILE A 225 4.49 -5.62 -7.22
CA ILE A 225 3.31 -4.80 -7.43
C ILE A 225 2.86 -4.86 -8.90
N LEU A 226 3.76 -4.60 -9.86
CA LEU A 226 3.43 -4.63 -11.28
C LEU A 226 2.98 -6.04 -11.72
N TRP A 227 3.68 -7.08 -11.24
CA TRP A 227 3.27 -8.45 -11.53
C TRP A 227 1.87 -8.76 -10.99
N LEU A 228 1.57 -8.43 -9.72
CA LEU A 228 0.24 -8.62 -9.12
C LEU A 228 -0.85 -7.84 -9.86
N CYS A 229 -0.50 -6.73 -10.49
CA CYS A 229 -1.42 -5.94 -11.30
C CYS A 229 -1.52 -6.43 -12.75
N SER A 230 -0.73 -7.39 -13.20
CA SER A 230 -0.76 -7.95 -14.55
C SER A 230 -1.84 -9.04 -14.74
N ASP A 231 -2.05 -9.46 -15.99
CA ASP A 231 -2.95 -10.57 -16.31
C ASP A 231 -2.42 -11.92 -15.82
N GLU A 232 -1.09 -12.06 -15.67
CA GLU A 232 -0.47 -13.28 -15.12
C GLU A 232 -0.88 -13.57 -13.69
N ALA A 233 -1.27 -12.55 -12.91
CA ALA A 233 -1.70 -12.66 -11.53
C ALA A 233 -3.23 -12.50 -11.36
N ALA A 234 -4.03 -12.72 -12.41
CA ALA A 234 -5.46 -12.45 -12.43
C ALA A 234 -6.27 -13.14 -11.32
N PHE A 235 -5.78 -14.26 -10.80
CA PHE A 235 -6.46 -15.05 -9.74
C PHE A 235 -5.67 -15.08 -8.43
N ILE A 236 -4.59 -14.30 -8.32
CA ILE A 236 -3.75 -14.28 -7.12
C ILE A 236 -4.37 -13.30 -6.13
N THR A 237 -4.91 -13.80 -5.04
CA THR A 237 -5.53 -13.02 -3.95
C THR A 237 -5.24 -13.64 -2.59
N GLY A 238 -5.23 -12.83 -1.53
CA GLY A 238 -5.01 -13.30 -0.17
C GLY A 238 -3.55 -13.56 0.19
N ASN A 239 -2.60 -13.07 -0.62
CA ASN A 239 -1.18 -13.31 -0.41
C ASN A 239 -0.41 -12.04 -0.06
N ARG A 240 0.70 -12.24 0.63
CA ARG A 240 1.65 -11.25 1.10
C ARG A 240 3.02 -11.54 0.50
N TYR A 241 3.70 -10.50 0.00
CA TYR A 241 4.98 -10.61 -0.69
C TYR A 241 6.04 -9.71 -0.03
N ILE A 242 7.25 -10.25 0.15
CA ILE A 242 8.40 -9.50 0.68
C ILE A 242 9.23 -8.99 -0.51
N ALA A 243 9.05 -7.72 -0.86
CA ALA A 243 9.66 -7.10 -2.03
C ALA A 243 11.20 -7.09 -1.99
N GLY A 244 11.81 -6.90 -0.82
CA GLY A 244 13.27 -6.91 -0.67
C GLY A 244 13.93 -8.25 -0.96
N HIS A 245 13.16 -9.34 -1.01
CA HIS A 245 13.63 -10.67 -1.39
C HIS A 245 13.29 -11.04 -2.84
N TRP A 246 12.56 -10.17 -3.55
CA TRP A 246 12.23 -10.40 -4.95
C TRP A 246 13.45 -10.16 -5.83
N ASP A 247 13.81 -11.12 -6.67
CA ASP A 247 14.92 -11.00 -7.61
C ASP A 247 14.36 -10.84 -9.03
N PRO A 248 14.52 -9.66 -9.66
CA PRO A 248 13.97 -9.41 -11.00
C PRO A 248 14.59 -10.30 -12.10
N ASN A 249 15.72 -10.97 -11.82
CA ASN A 249 16.38 -11.87 -12.74
C ASN A 249 15.90 -13.32 -12.61
N GLN A 250 15.06 -13.64 -11.65
CA GLN A 250 14.47 -14.96 -11.45
C GLN A 250 13.03 -15.02 -11.99
N SER A 251 12.58 -16.25 -12.25
CA SER A 251 11.18 -16.47 -12.64
C SER A 251 10.20 -16.05 -11.53
N VAL A 252 8.98 -15.70 -11.89
CA VAL A 252 7.90 -15.42 -10.93
C VAL A 252 7.70 -16.60 -9.97
N SER A 253 7.75 -17.82 -10.46
CA SER A 253 7.59 -19.03 -9.63
C SER A 253 8.66 -19.15 -8.55
N GLU A 254 9.91 -18.83 -8.86
CA GLU A 254 11.01 -18.83 -7.89
C GLU A 254 10.87 -17.70 -6.88
N ASN A 255 10.48 -16.52 -7.35
CA ASN A 255 10.21 -15.39 -6.47
C ASN A 255 9.07 -15.67 -5.50
N ARG A 256 7.97 -16.24 -5.97
CA ARG A 256 6.84 -16.64 -5.12
C ARG A 256 7.27 -17.59 -4.01
N LYS A 257 8.06 -18.62 -4.31
CA LYS A 257 8.56 -19.57 -3.31
C LYS A 257 9.38 -18.90 -2.19
N LYS A 258 10.05 -17.78 -2.49
CA LYS A 258 10.90 -17.06 -1.53
C LYS A 258 10.17 -15.96 -0.77
N THR A 259 9.17 -15.35 -1.38
CA THR A 259 8.60 -14.08 -0.91
C THR A 259 7.16 -14.18 -0.49
N GLU A 260 6.42 -15.20 -0.97
CA GLU A 260 4.98 -15.34 -0.77
C GLU A 260 4.64 -16.02 0.56
N SER A 261 3.63 -15.48 1.23
CA SER A 261 2.92 -16.10 2.35
C SER A 261 1.46 -15.66 2.32
N GLU A 262 0.61 -16.27 3.13
CA GLU A 262 -0.75 -15.77 3.33
C GLU A 262 -0.73 -14.41 4.04
N ILE A 263 -1.74 -13.56 3.77
CA ILE A 263 -1.93 -12.29 4.49
C ILE A 263 -2.26 -12.59 5.95
N ALA A 264 -1.76 -11.76 6.85
CA ALA A 264 -1.94 -11.88 8.28
C ALA A 264 -1.36 -13.21 8.85
N TRP A 265 -2.12 -13.91 9.66
CA TRP A 265 -1.67 -15.10 10.39
C TRP A 265 -2.78 -16.16 10.49
N PRO A 266 -3.30 -16.65 9.35
CA PRO A 266 -4.43 -17.58 9.32
C PRO A 266 -4.13 -18.93 10.00
N SER A 267 -2.86 -19.34 10.07
CA SER A 267 -2.45 -20.55 10.78
C SER A 267 -2.77 -20.51 12.29
N LEU A 268 -2.84 -19.31 12.89
CA LEU A 268 -3.22 -19.13 14.29
C LEU A 268 -4.75 -19.05 14.49
N ALA A 269 -5.53 -18.96 13.41
CA ALA A 269 -6.98 -18.85 13.44
C ALA A 269 -7.70 -20.18 13.14
N GLN A 270 -6.98 -21.29 13.14
CA GLN A 270 -7.52 -22.60 12.70
C GLN A 270 -8.49 -23.25 13.69
N ASP A 271 -8.41 -22.92 14.97
CA ASP A 271 -9.20 -23.56 16.02
C ASP A 271 -10.08 -22.56 16.82
N PRO A 272 -11.00 -21.82 16.14
CA PRO A 272 -11.95 -21.00 16.88
C PRO A 272 -12.96 -21.86 17.62
N VAL A 273 -13.37 -21.43 18.83
CA VAL A 273 -14.47 -22.05 19.56
C VAL A 273 -15.79 -21.53 19.00
N TRP A 274 -16.56 -22.42 18.41
CA TRP A 274 -17.88 -22.10 17.87
C TRP A 274 -18.99 -22.63 18.77
N PRO A 275 -19.74 -21.79 19.50
CA PRO A 275 -20.95 -22.20 20.20
C PRO A 275 -21.96 -22.77 19.15
N GLY A 276 -22.30 -24.05 19.28
CA GLY A 276 -23.20 -24.72 18.33
C GLY A 276 -22.53 -25.39 17.12
N GLY A 277 -21.19 -25.44 17.08
CA GLY A 277 -20.43 -26.08 16.02
C GLY A 277 -19.88 -25.10 14.96
N LYS A 278 -18.92 -25.56 14.18
CA LYS A 278 -18.29 -24.76 13.14
C LYS A 278 -19.33 -24.41 12.04
N PRO A 279 -19.45 -23.14 11.62
CA PRO A 279 -20.30 -22.82 10.46
C PRO A 279 -19.84 -23.58 9.21
N SER A 280 -20.79 -24.04 8.42
CA SER A 280 -20.57 -24.73 7.13
C SER A 280 -19.95 -23.81 6.10
#